data_5f09987445efc4b5c7826499f3eeefdd
#
_entry.id   5f09987445efc4b5c7826499f3eeefdd
#
_cell.length_a   1.000
_cell.length_b   1.000
_cell.length_c   1.000
_cell.angle_alpha   90.00
_cell.angle_beta   90.00
_cell.angle_gamma   90.00
#
_symmetry.space_group_name_H-M   'P 1'
#
loop_
_entity.id
_entity.type
_entity.pdbx_description
1 polymer ?
#
loop_
_entity_poly.entity_id
_entity_poly.type
_entity_poly.pdbx_seq_one_letter_code
_entity_poly.pdbx_strand_id
1 'polypeptide(L)'
;MALKTGALIIAADNKKREKPIYMCEALSLPLISYVKSYAEKADAEKTAIIIESESSGVEAIKGDSRVFVSPNAENDSDFLLAADGFADEFDYVYVLYGNVPLMSGSSLKNALSLCVNEGYEAAAVFSRQPNGEDVTGAYVFSSKKLMTLIKNGASRSAEELFRACDKKTRFQTDCRCETSAVYDMCSLHEISETVRLREIEHQLDCGVNIPCFDGVMISPNVKIGEGTLILPGTILRGNVTIGKNCTVGPNTLLHNTTVGDDAYLNSVQSFDAKIMSGVNIGQFVLFRPN
;
A
#
# COMPACT_ATOMS: atom_id res chain seq x y z
N MET A 1 13.73 19.42 19.10
CA MET A 1 14.05 18.83 17.78
C MET A 1 12.76 18.25 17.21
N ALA A 2 12.54 18.29 15.91
CA ALA A 2 11.40 17.59 15.31
C ALA A 2 11.62 16.07 15.47
N LEU A 3 10.55 15.35 15.80
CA LEU A 3 10.56 13.88 15.92
C LEU A 3 10.87 13.27 14.54
N LYS A 4 11.87 12.41 14.45
CA LYS A 4 12.25 11.72 13.24
C LYS A 4 11.67 10.31 13.21
N THR A 5 11.00 9.97 12.13
CA THR A 5 10.40 8.64 11.94
C THR A 5 10.87 7.99 10.65
N GLY A 6 11.14 6.69 10.73
CA GLY A 6 11.48 5.86 9.58
C GLY A 6 10.53 4.69 9.43
N ALA A 7 10.54 4.02 8.28
CA ALA A 7 9.78 2.79 8.05
C ALA A 7 10.68 1.66 7.58
N LEU A 8 10.53 0.50 8.20
CA LEU A 8 11.17 -0.77 7.86
C LEU A 8 10.10 -1.72 7.34
N ILE A 9 10.15 -2.05 6.04
CA ILE A 9 9.19 -2.95 5.40
C ILE A 9 9.84 -4.31 5.22
N ILE A 10 9.35 -5.32 5.95
CA ILE A 10 9.76 -6.71 5.79
C ILE A 10 8.99 -7.28 4.61
N ALA A 11 9.71 -7.59 3.54
CA ALA A 11 9.19 -8.17 2.31
C ALA A 11 9.65 -9.61 2.19
N ALA A 12 9.00 -10.50 2.96
CA ALA A 12 9.28 -11.93 3.03
C ALA A 12 8.18 -12.76 2.37
N ASP A 13 8.54 -13.86 1.71
CA ASP A 13 7.62 -14.87 1.21
C ASP A 13 8.09 -16.29 1.54
N ASN A 14 7.59 -16.84 2.63
CA ASN A 14 7.97 -18.17 3.13
C ASN A 14 7.65 -19.33 2.16
N LYS A 15 6.93 -19.09 1.05
CA LYS A 15 6.49 -20.15 0.11
C LYS A 15 7.36 -20.28 -1.14
N LYS A 16 8.48 -19.56 -1.26
CA LYS A 16 9.41 -19.58 -2.41
C LYS A 16 8.68 -19.62 -3.78
N ARG A 17 7.75 -18.67 -3.98
CA ARG A 17 7.03 -18.54 -5.25
C ARG A 17 7.93 -17.90 -6.31
N GLU A 18 7.64 -18.17 -7.58
CA GLU A 18 8.31 -17.49 -8.69
C GLU A 18 8.11 -15.95 -8.60
N LYS A 19 6.89 -15.50 -8.29
CA LYS A 19 6.60 -14.12 -7.96
C LYS A 19 6.23 -14.02 -6.47
N PRO A 20 7.03 -13.34 -5.64
CA PRO A 20 6.73 -13.19 -4.22
C PRO A 20 5.36 -12.54 -3.97
N ILE A 21 4.68 -12.94 -2.89
CA ILE A 21 3.33 -12.48 -2.61
C ILE A 21 3.23 -10.96 -2.50
N TYR A 22 4.19 -10.28 -1.91
CA TYR A 22 4.25 -8.83 -1.78
C TYR A 22 4.43 -8.11 -3.12
N MET A 23 4.84 -8.83 -4.18
CA MET A 23 4.91 -8.34 -5.55
C MET A 23 3.67 -8.67 -6.39
N CYS A 24 2.73 -9.47 -5.86
CA CYS A 24 1.44 -9.66 -6.51
C CYS A 24 0.67 -8.34 -6.55
N GLU A 25 -0.15 -8.17 -7.57
CA GLU A 25 -0.81 -6.89 -7.85
C GLU A 25 -2.27 -6.88 -7.41
N ALA A 26 -2.67 -5.80 -6.76
CA ALA A 26 -4.05 -5.38 -6.61
C ALA A 26 -4.24 -4.10 -7.41
N LEU A 27 -5.24 -4.04 -8.30
CA LEU A 27 -5.48 -2.90 -9.20
C LEU A 27 -4.23 -2.39 -9.96
N SER A 28 -3.42 -3.32 -10.47
CA SER A 28 -2.19 -3.04 -11.24
C SER A 28 -1.04 -2.40 -10.45
N LEU A 29 -1.11 -2.42 -9.11
CA LEU A 29 0.00 -2.03 -8.24
C LEU A 29 0.43 -3.21 -7.35
N PRO A 30 1.73 -3.49 -7.21
CA PRO A 30 2.24 -4.45 -6.26
C PRO A 30 1.80 -4.15 -4.82
N LEU A 31 1.50 -5.16 -4.02
CA LEU A 31 1.05 -4.98 -2.63
C LEU A 31 2.00 -4.10 -1.82
N ILE A 32 3.30 -4.29 -1.98
CA ILE A 32 4.33 -3.51 -1.28
C ILE A 32 4.26 -2.00 -1.62
N SER A 33 3.73 -1.62 -2.77
CA SER A 33 3.55 -0.21 -3.15
C SER A 33 2.49 0.48 -2.28
N TYR A 34 1.45 -0.25 -1.89
CA TYR A 34 0.46 0.24 -0.91
C TYR A 34 1.11 0.44 0.46
N VAL A 35 1.95 -0.53 0.88
CA VAL A 35 2.67 -0.46 2.16
C VAL A 35 3.58 0.77 2.21
N LYS A 36 4.32 1.06 1.14
CA LYS A 36 5.10 2.30 1.01
C LYS A 36 4.22 3.54 1.14
N SER A 37 3.12 3.59 0.39
CA SER A 37 2.22 4.75 0.36
C SER A 37 1.67 5.09 1.75
N TYR A 38 1.26 4.11 2.55
CA TYR A 38 0.77 4.43 3.89
C TYR A 38 1.90 4.75 4.89
N ALA A 39 3.11 4.23 4.69
CA ALA A 39 4.27 4.66 5.47
C ALA A 39 4.59 6.16 5.22
N GLU A 40 4.56 6.59 3.95
CA GLU A 40 4.71 8.00 3.57
C GLU A 40 3.57 8.86 4.15
N LYS A 41 2.32 8.38 4.07
CA LYS A 41 1.15 9.04 4.70
C LYS A 41 1.24 9.09 6.22
N ALA A 42 2.03 8.21 6.84
CA ALA A 42 2.33 8.22 8.27
C ALA A 42 3.52 9.13 8.63
N ASP A 43 3.98 9.98 7.71
CA ASP A 43 5.11 10.90 7.85
C ASP A 43 6.45 10.19 8.13
N ALA A 44 6.64 8.98 7.60
CA ALA A 44 7.95 8.35 7.60
C ALA A 44 8.90 9.15 6.68
N GLU A 45 9.98 9.72 7.23
CA GLU A 45 10.94 10.54 6.46
C GLU A 45 11.69 9.72 5.40
N LYS A 46 12.00 8.47 5.74
CA LYS A 46 12.64 7.51 4.85
C LYS A 46 12.06 6.11 5.04
N THR A 47 12.11 5.32 3.98
CA THR A 47 11.67 3.93 3.99
C THR A 47 12.82 3.01 3.61
N ALA A 48 12.98 1.91 4.33
CA ALA A 48 13.82 0.78 3.96
C ALA A 48 12.97 -0.44 3.66
N ILE A 49 13.26 -1.12 2.57
CA ILE A 49 12.64 -2.38 2.17
C ILE A 49 13.65 -3.49 2.36
N ILE A 50 13.30 -4.52 3.10
CA ILE A 50 14.18 -5.63 3.43
C ILE A 50 13.63 -6.88 2.75
N ILE A 51 14.41 -7.47 1.85
CA ILE A 51 14.03 -8.57 0.97
C ILE A 51 14.90 -9.82 1.22
N GLU A 52 14.40 -10.98 0.82
CA GLU A 52 15.14 -12.24 0.91
C GLU A 52 16.22 -12.36 -0.19
N SER A 53 15.96 -11.84 -1.39
CA SER A 53 16.90 -11.92 -2.51
C SER A 53 16.74 -10.75 -3.49
N GLU A 54 17.81 -10.42 -4.21
CA GLU A 54 17.83 -9.38 -5.24
C GLU A 54 16.88 -9.67 -6.43
N SER A 55 16.52 -10.94 -6.66
CA SER A 55 15.61 -11.35 -7.74
C SER A 55 14.14 -11.00 -7.49
N SER A 56 13.83 -10.34 -6.38
CA SER A 56 12.45 -10.05 -5.97
C SER A 56 11.68 -9.07 -6.87
N GLY A 57 12.36 -8.32 -7.75
CA GLY A 57 11.76 -7.27 -8.59
C GLY A 57 11.48 -5.95 -7.84
N VAL A 58 11.79 -5.85 -6.56
CA VAL A 58 11.55 -4.66 -5.73
C VAL A 58 12.35 -3.44 -6.22
N GLU A 59 13.51 -3.65 -6.84
CA GLU A 59 14.34 -2.59 -7.41
C GLU A 59 13.58 -1.68 -8.39
N ALA A 60 12.65 -2.24 -9.17
CA ALA A 60 11.85 -1.49 -10.13
C ALA A 60 10.83 -0.54 -9.47
N ILE A 61 10.46 -0.77 -8.22
CA ILE A 61 9.42 -0.03 -7.51
C ILE A 61 9.91 0.68 -6.24
N LYS A 62 11.19 0.54 -5.91
CA LYS A 62 11.75 1.11 -4.66
C LYS A 62 11.61 2.64 -4.56
N GLY A 63 11.69 3.37 -5.69
CA GLY A 63 11.77 4.83 -5.69
C GLY A 63 12.94 5.31 -4.81
N ASP A 64 12.68 6.20 -3.85
CA ASP A 64 13.68 6.73 -2.91
C ASP A 64 13.96 5.81 -1.70
N SER A 65 13.30 4.63 -1.62
CA SER A 65 13.52 3.68 -0.53
C SER A 65 14.89 3.01 -0.64
N ARG A 66 15.54 2.76 0.49
CA ARG A 66 16.73 1.89 0.54
C ARG A 66 16.31 0.43 0.51
N VAL A 67 17.05 -0.40 -0.20
CA VAL A 67 16.79 -1.84 -0.25
C VAL A 67 17.93 -2.57 0.44
N PHE A 68 17.59 -3.47 1.34
CA PHE A 68 18.51 -4.35 2.05
C PHE A 68 18.17 -5.81 1.74
N VAL A 69 19.19 -6.64 1.65
CA VAL A 69 19.02 -8.07 1.35
C VAL A 69 19.42 -8.90 2.56
N SER A 70 18.55 -9.81 2.97
CA SER A 70 18.78 -10.74 4.07
C SER A 70 18.47 -12.18 3.65
N PRO A 71 19.40 -12.85 2.93
CA PRO A 71 19.11 -14.12 2.25
C PRO A 71 18.92 -15.31 3.18
N ASN A 72 19.37 -15.21 4.43
CA ASN A 72 19.29 -16.28 5.42
C ASN A 72 18.39 -15.90 6.61
N ALA A 73 17.50 -14.92 6.44
CA ALA A 73 16.59 -14.55 7.50
C ALA A 73 15.54 -15.63 7.72
N GLU A 74 15.39 -16.08 8.96
CA GLU A 74 14.38 -17.05 9.38
C GLU A 74 13.19 -16.38 10.09
N ASN A 75 13.38 -15.16 10.56
CA ASN A 75 12.36 -14.38 11.27
C ASN A 75 12.58 -12.86 11.17
N ASP A 76 11.66 -12.09 11.75
CA ASP A 76 11.65 -10.64 11.59
C ASP A 76 12.93 -9.96 12.12
N SER A 77 13.53 -10.45 13.22
CA SER A 77 14.74 -9.83 13.75
C SER A 77 15.94 -9.98 12.82
N ASP A 78 16.02 -11.08 12.08
CA ASP A 78 17.09 -11.30 11.09
C ASP A 78 16.93 -10.36 9.90
N PHE A 79 15.68 -10.12 9.45
CA PHE A 79 15.40 -9.10 8.44
C PHE A 79 15.77 -7.70 8.95
N LEU A 80 15.31 -7.33 10.15
CA LEU A 80 15.55 -6.01 10.71
C LEU A 80 17.03 -5.73 10.96
N LEU A 81 17.82 -6.77 11.30
CA LEU A 81 19.27 -6.64 11.49
C LEU A 81 19.98 -6.27 10.19
N ALA A 82 19.50 -6.71 9.02
CA ALA A 82 20.07 -6.32 7.73
C ALA A 82 20.00 -4.80 7.47
N ALA A 83 19.06 -4.11 8.12
CA ALA A 83 18.91 -2.66 8.07
C ALA A 83 19.56 -1.96 9.29
N ASP A 84 20.55 -2.59 9.95
CA ASP A 84 21.32 -1.96 11.02
C ASP A 84 21.95 -0.64 10.54
N GLY A 85 21.93 0.38 11.39
CA GLY A 85 22.35 1.73 11.03
C GLY A 85 21.26 2.58 10.35
N PHE A 86 20.31 1.99 9.62
CA PHE A 86 19.17 2.76 9.10
C PHE A 86 18.24 3.18 10.24
N ALA A 87 17.89 2.26 11.13
CA ALA A 87 17.02 2.56 12.25
C ALA A 87 17.62 3.60 13.21
N ASP A 88 18.95 3.65 13.34
CA ASP A 88 19.66 4.61 14.21
C ASP A 88 19.54 6.07 13.73
N GLU A 89 19.09 6.32 12.47
CA GLU A 89 18.84 7.66 11.96
C GLU A 89 17.56 8.30 12.55
N PHE A 90 16.70 7.52 13.22
CA PHE A 90 15.34 7.92 13.65
C PHE A 90 15.13 7.73 15.16
N ASP A 91 14.16 8.49 15.70
CA ASP A 91 13.70 8.32 17.08
C ASP A 91 12.77 7.11 17.22
N TYR A 92 11.88 6.95 16.22
CA TYR A 92 10.95 5.82 16.11
C TYR A 92 10.95 5.25 14.71
N VAL A 93 10.68 3.95 14.61
CA VAL A 93 10.50 3.26 13.34
C VAL A 93 9.20 2.47 13.32
N TYR A 94 8.54 2.50 12.17
CA TYR A 94 7.46 1.58 11.85
C TYR A 94 8.05 0.27 11.33
N VAL A 95 7.60 -0.86 11.86
CA VAL A 95 7.89 -2.19 11.32
C VAL A 95 6.62 -2.68 10.62
N LEU A 96 6.71 -2.83 9.33
CA LEU A 96 5.60 -3.10 8.40
C LEU A 96 5.86 -4.37 7.61
N TYR A 97 4.80 -5.02 7.15
CA TYR A 97 4.90 -6.22 6.32
C TYR A 97 4.45 -5.95 4.89
N GLY A 98 5.24 -6.37 3.92
CA GLY A 98 4.99 -6.13 2.49
C GLY A 98 3.70 -6.76 1.95
N ASN A 99 3.12 -7.71 2.68
CA ASN A 99 1.88 -8.39 2.36
C ASN A 99 0.65 -7.88 3.16
N VAL A 100 0.75 -6.76 3.88
CA VAL A 100 -0.36 -6.12 4.63
C VAL A 100 -0.70 -4.77 3.99
N PRO A 101 -1.41 -4.72 2.85
CA PRO A 101 -1.53 -3.52 2.03
C PRO A 101 -2.64 -2.55 2.46
N LEU A 102 -3.49 -2.91 3.43
CA LEU A 102 -4.70 -2.14 3.75
C LEU A 102 -4.56 -1.23 4.98
N MET A 103 -3.39 -1.18 5.62
CA MET A 103 -3.13 -0.31 6.77
C MET A 103 -3.35 1.16 6.41
N SER A 104 -3.81 1.98 7.36
CA SER A 104 -3.92 3.41 7.15
C SER A 104 -2.74 4.17 7.78
N GLY A 105 -2.32 5.25 7.13
CA GLY A 105 -1.30 6.15 7.70
C GLY A 105 -1.78 6.81 9.00
N SER A 106 -3.09 7.05 9.14
CA SER A 106 -3.67 7.60 10.38
C SER A 106 -3.55 6.63 11.55
N SER A 107 -3.80 5.34 11.36
CA SER A 107 -3.63 4.32 12.42
C SER A 107 -2.18 4.25 12.90
N LEU A 108 -1.21 4.35 11.98
CA LEU A 108 0.22 4.40 12.34
C LEU A 108 0.58 5.68 13.10
N LYS A 109 0.08 6.85 12.66
CA LYS A 109 0.29 8.13 13.37
C LYS A 109 -0.30 8.11 14.77
N ASN A 110 -1.49 7.57 14.95
CA ASN A 110 -2.14 7.46 16.25
C ASN A 110 -1.33 6.55 17.19
N ALA A 111 -0.86 5.40 16.69
CA ALA A 111 0.01 4.51 17.48
C ALA A 111 1.34 5.17 17.85
N LEU A 112 1.96 5.92 16.93
CA LEU A 112 3.18 6.70 17.22
C LEU A 112 2.91 7.78 18.27
N SER A 113 1.79 8.49 18.16
CA SER A 113 1.41 9.55 19.11
C SER A 113 1.26 9.01 20.53
N LEU A 114 0.72 7.79 20.69
CA LEU A 114 0.69 7.11 21.99
C LEU A 114 2.10 6.85 22.52
N CYS A 115 3.01 6.38 21.66
CA CYS A 115 4.40 6.14 22.08
C CYS A 115 5.07 7.43 22.55
N VAL A 116 4.91 8.52 21.80
CA VAL A 116 5.56 9.81 22.09
C VAL A 116 4.97 10.45 23.35
N ASN A 117 3.63 10.53 23.44
CA ASN A 117 2.96 11.27 24.52
C ASN A 117 3.03 10.54 25.87
N GLU A 118 2.94 9.22 25.86
CA GLU A 118 2.91 8.40 27.07
C GLU A 118 4.28 7.77 27.41
N GLY A 119 5.28 7.97 26.53
CA GLY A 119 6.64 7.44 26.72
C GLY A 119 6.73 5.92 26.60
N TYR A 120 5.93 5.32 25.69
CA TYR A 120 6.04 3.89 25.38
C TYR A 120 7.22 3.61 24.46
N GLU A 121 7.88 2.47 24.69
CA GLU A 121 8.99 1.98 23.86
C GLU A 121 8.48 1.33 22.58
N ALA A 122 7.25 0.79 22.60
CA ALA A 122 6.61 0.16 21.45
C ALA A 122 5.09 0.23 21.50
N ALA A 123 4.47 0.25 20.31
CA ALA A 123 3.04 0.05 20.10
C ALA A 123 2.78 -1.00 19.04
N ALA A 124 1.81 -1.90 19.27
CA ALA A 124 1.31 -2.83 18.28
C ALA A 124 -0.02 -2.31 17.70
N VAL A 125 -0.11 -2.23 16.39
CA VAL A 125 -1.34 -1.82 15.67
C VAL A 125 -2.10 -3.07 15.30
N PHE A 126 -3.30 -3.24 15.86
CA PHE A 126 -4.09 -4.46 15.72
C PHE A 126 -5.56 -4.19 15.39
N SER A 127 -6.21 -5.18 14.83
CA SER A 127 -7.66 -5.22 14.71
C SER A 127 -8.25 -6.42 15.44
N ARG A 128 -9.47 -6.27 15.96
CA ARG A 128 -10.20 -7.38 16.57
C ARG A 128 -11.10 -8.04 15.54
N GLN A 129 -10.88 -9.32 15.29
CA GLN A 129 -11.67 -10.12 14.36
C GLN A 129 -13.02 -10.52 14.93
N PRO A 130 -14.02 -10.92 14.10
CA PRO A 130 -15.34 -11.35 14.59
C PRO A 130 -15.31 -12.56 15.54
N ASN A 131 -14.29 -13.41 15.42
CA ASN A 131 -14.07 -14.55 16.32
C ASN A 131 -13.46 -14.15 17.68
N GLY A 132 -13.18 -12.84 17.90
CA GLY A 132 -12.58 -12.31 19.11
C GLY A 132 -11.04 -12.31 19.12
N GLU A 133 -10.38 -12.81 18.07
CA GLU A 133 -8.93 -12.79 17.96
C GLU A 133 -8.41 -11.41 17.58
N ASP A 134 -7.27 -11.02 18.17
CA ASP A 134 -6.54 -9.81 17.82
C ASP A 134 -5.47 -10.16 16.76
N VAL A 135 -5.55 -9.51 15.61
CA VAL A 135 -4.57 -9.65 14.51
C VAL A 135 -3.75 -8.37 14.44
N THR A 136 -2.44 -8.49 14.61
CA THR A 136 -1.51 -7.37 14.51
C THR A 136 -0.99 -7.25 13.09
N GLY A 137 -1.05 -6.03 12.52
CA GLY A 137 -0.63 -5.75 11.15
C GLY A 137 0.64 -4.89 11.04
N ALA A 138 1.00 -4.17 12.11
CA ALA A 138 2.17 -3.31 12.15
C ALA A 138 2.63 -3.05 13.58
N TYR A 139 3.88 -2.59 13.72
CA TYR A 139 4.45 -2.15 14.99
C TYR A 139 5.10 -0.79 14.84
N VAL A 140 5.12 -0.05 15.96
CA VAL A 140 5.92 1.15 16.15
C VAL A 140 6.92 0.84 17.26
N PHE A 141 8.19 1.10 17.04
CA PHE A 141 9.22 0.93 18.06
C PHE A 141 10.07 2.19 18.21
N SER A 142 10.48 2.48 19.43
CA SER A 142 11.66 3.31 19.66
C SER A 142 12.86 2.64 19.00
N SER A 143 13.55 3.36 18.11
CA SER A 143 14.68 2.81 17.34
C SER A 143 15.76 2.24 18.23
N LYS A 144 16.13 2.98 19.27
CA LYS A 144 17.14 2.56 20.25
C LYS A 144 16.77 1.25 20.96
N LYS A 145 15.51 1.10 21.39
CA LYS A 145 15.04 -0.13 22.05
C LYS A 145 15.01 -1.30 21.09
N LEU A 146 14.49 -1.10 19.89
CA LEU A 146 14.43 -2.12 18.84
C LEU A 146 15.83 -2.68 18.55
N MET A 147 16.79 -1.82 18.24
CA MET A 147 18.15 -2.24 17.91
C MET A 147 18.86 -2.91 19.09
N THR A 148 18.61 -2.46 20.33
CA THR A 148 19.12 -3.13 21.53
C THR A 148 18.57 -4.55 21.67
N LEU A 149 17.26 -4.75 21.44
CA LEU A 149 16.63 -6.07 21.52
C LEU A 149 17.12 -7.02 20.43
N ILE A 150 17.30 -6.53 19.19
CA ILE A 150 17.80 -7.33 18.08
C ILE A 150 19.25 -7.75 18.30
N LYS A 151 20.13 -6.84 18.72
CA LYS A 151 21.56 -7.10 18.94
C LYS A 151 21.84 -8.01 20.15
N ASN A 152 20.97 -8.01 21.15
CA ASN A 152 21.15 -8.78 22.38
C ASN A 152 20.39 -10.12 22.38
N GLY A 153 19.65 -10.46 21.35
CA GLY A 153 18.71 -11.58 21.37
C GLY A 153 18.98 -12.70 20.39
N ALA A 154 18.36 -13.84 20.68
CA ALA A 154 18.09 -14.84 19.68
C ALA A 154 17.10 -14.32 18.65
N SER A 155 17.11 -14.95 17.48
CA SER A 155 16.16 -14.78 16.38
C SER A 155 14.70 -14.72 16.88
N ARG A 156 13.96 -13.62 16.62
CA ARG A 156 12.64 -13.34 17.20
C ARG A 156 11.70 -12.71 16.16
N SER A 157 10.39 -13.01 16.29
CA SER A 157 9.35 -12.28 15.56
C SER A 157 9.17 -10.86 16.13
N ALA A 158 8.57 -9.95 15.34
CA ALA A 158 8.28 -8.59 15.82
C ALA A 158 7.30 -8.59 17.01
N GLU A 159 6.39 -9.56 17.10
CA GLU A 159 5.52 -9.76 18.28
C GLU A 159 6.34 -10.11 19.52
N GLU A 160 7.36 -10.96 19.42
CA GLU A 160 8.25 -11.30 20.54
C GLU A 160 9.14 -10.12 20.95
N LEU A 161 9.63 -9.35 19.96
CA LEU A 161 10.33 -8.08 20.22
C LEU A 161 9.43 -7.08 20.94
N PHE A 162 8.16 -6.95 20.50
CA PHE A 162 7.17 -6.12 21.17
C PHE A 162 6.91 -6.57 22.60
N ARG A 163 6.75 -7.89 22.82
CA ARG A 163 6.56 -8.43 24.18
C ARG A 163 7.75 -8.20 25.11
N ALA A 164 8.96 -8.14 24.57
CA ALA A 164 10.19 -7.90 25.29
C ALA A 164 10.41 -6.42 25.68
N CYS A 165 9.61 -5.48 25.19
CA CYS A 165 9.63 -4.10 25.63
C CYS A 165 9.00 -3.97 27.01
N ASP A 166 9.60 -3.14 27.89
CA ASP A 166 9.12 -2.90 29.25
C ASP A 166 7.86 -2.03 29.23
N LYS A 167 7.91 -0.93 28.48
CA LYS A 167 6.81 0.01 28.31
C LYS A 167 6.21 -0.14 26.90
N LYS A 168 5.07 -0.80 26.80
CA LYS A 168 4.39 -1.06 25.52
C LYS A 168 2.91 -0.83 25.62
N THR A 169 2.28 -0.54 24.47
CA THR A 169 0.84 -0.35 24.33
C THR A 169 0.31 -1.02 23.07
N ARG A 170 -0.99 -1.10 22.95
CA ARG A 170 -1.67 -1.60 21.74
C ARG A 170 -2.67 -0.57 21.26
N PHE A 171 -2.67 -0.33 19.95
CA PHE A 171 -3.62 0.56 19.27
C PHE A 171 -4.56 -0.27 18.41
N GLN A 172 -5.86 -0.19 18.69
CA GLN A 172 -6.88 -0.86 17.88
C GLN A 172 -7.28 0.03 16.72
N THR A 173 -7.25 -0.52 15.51
CA THR A 173 -7.72 0.19 14.30
C THR A 173 -9.26 0.21 14.25
N ASP A 174 -9.83 1.23 13.61
CA ASP A 174 -11.26 1.34 13.40
C ASP A 174 -11.77 0.36 12.33
N CYS A 175 -10.94 0.06 11.33
CA CYS A 175 -11.26 -0.89 10.26
C CYS A 175 -10.54 -2.23 10.45
N ARG A 176 -11.31 -3.30 10.56
CA ARG A 176 -10.78 -4.66 10.70
C ARG A 176 -9.89 -5.09 9.54
N CYS A 177 -10.15 -4.60 8.35
CA CYS A 177 -9.40 -4.93 7.15
C CYS A 177 -7.96 -4.40 7.15
N GLU A 178 -7.63 -3.39 7.97
CA GLU A 178 -6.29 -2.78 7.98
C GLU A 178 -5.17 -3.76 8.30
N THR A 179 -5.43 -4.76 9.12
CA THR A 179 -4.41 -5.75 9.51
C THR A 179 -4.47 -7.04 8.68
N SER A 180 -5.33 -7.07 7.64
CA SER A 180 -5.45 -8.24 6.78
C SER A 180 -4.21 -8.44 5.92
N ALA A 181 -3.63 -9.63 6.00
CA ALA A 181 -2.45 -10.00 5.24
C ALA A 181 -2.79 -10.94 4.08
N VAL A 182 -2.05 -10.81 2.98
CA VAL A 182 -2.16 -11.70 1.82
C VAL A 182 -1.21 -12.87 1.97
N TYR A 183 -1.75 -14.08 1.92
CA TYR A 183 -0.97 -15.32 2.01
C TYR A 183 -1.11 -16.23 0.77
N ASP A 184 -2.18 -16.05 0.00
CA ASP A 184 -2.53 -16.84 -1.18
C ASP A 184 -3.41 -16.05 -2.16
N MET A 185 -3.86 -16.70 -3.23
CA MET A 185 -4.69 -16.05 -4.25
C MET A 185 -6.11 -15.74 -3.77
N CYS A 186 -6.64 -16.49 -2.79
CA CYS A 186 -7.97 -16.20 -2.22
C CYS A 186 -7.91 -14.90 -1.41
N SER A 187 -6.96 -14.78 -0.47
CA SER A 187 -6.76 -13.57 0.30
C SER A 187 -6.34 -12.37 -0.57
N LEU A 188 -5.59 -12.60 -1.66
CA LEU A 188 -5.29 -11.56 -2.65
C LEU A 188 -6.55 -11.05 -3.33
N HIS A 189 -7.47 -11.94 -3.71
CA HIS A 189 -8.74 -11.55 -4.32
C HIS A 189 -9.59 -10.70 -3.36
N GLU A 190 -9.77 -11.13 -2.12
CA GLU A 190 -10.53 -10.41 -1.09
C GLU A 190 -9.97 -9.01 -0.84
N ILE A 191 -8.65 -8.92 -0.72
CA ILE A 191 -7.96 -7.64 -0.53
C ILE A 191 -8.07 -6.76 -1.77
N SER A 192 -7.94 -7.32 -2.99
CA SER A 192 -8.10 -6.58 -4.24
C SER A 192 -9.49 -5.96 -4.37
N GLU A 193 -10.54 -6.68 -3.96
CA GLU A 193 -11.90 -6.13 -3.91
C GLU A 193 -12.04 -5.01 -2.89
N THR A 194 -11.42 -5.14 -1.73
CA THR A 194 -11.41 -4.08 -0.71
C THR A 194 -10.69 -2.82 -1.22
N VAL A 195 -9.55 -2.99 -1.88
CA VAL A 195 -8.80 -1.87 -2.50
C VAL A 195 -9.66 -1.21 -3.60
N ARG A 196 -10.33 -2.02 -4.44
CA ARG A 196 -11.22 -1.54 -5.51
C ARG A 196 -12.34 -0.66 -4.98
N LEU A 197 -13.02 -1.11 -3.94
CA LEU A 197 -14.10 -0.34 -3.33
C LEU A 197 -13.61 0.96 -2.69
N ARG A 198 -12.50 0.92 -1.96
CA ARG A 198 -11.87 2.13 -1.39
C ARG A 198 -11.51 3.16 -2.45
N GLU A 199 -10.99 2.70 -3.60
CA GLU A 199 -10.65 3.60 -4.70
C GLU A 199 -11.90 4.22 -5.33
N ILE A 200 -12.97 3.44 -5.53
CA ILE A 200 -14.26 3.95 -6.01
C ILE A 200 -14.83 5.00 -5.03
N GLU A 201 -14.84 4.71 -3.73
CA GLU A 201 -15.29 5.64 -2.69
C GLU A 201 -14.47 6.95 -2.73
N HIS A 202 -13.16 6.85 -2.84
CA HIS A 202 -12.30 8.01 -2.99
C HIS A 202 -12.66 8.87 -4.20
N GLN A 203 -12.93 8.26 -5.36
CA GLN A 203 -13.34 8.99 -6.56
C GLN A 203 -14.72 9.66 -6.38
N LEU A 204 -15.66 9.00 -5.71
CA LEU A 204 -16.97 9.58 -5.38
C LEU A 204 -16.80 10.82 -4.48
N ASP A 205 -15.92 10.77 -3.47
CA ASP A 205 -15.58 11.90 -2.59
C ASP A 205 -14.93 13.06 -3.37
N CYS A 206 -14.22 12.76 -4.47
CA CYS A 206 -13.66 13.75 -5.38
C CYS A 206 -14.67 14.33 -6.39
N GLY A 207 -15.97 13.98 -6.29
CA GLY A 207 -17.03 14.50 -7.16
C GLY A 207 -17.18 13.77 -8.50
N VAL A 208 -16.62 12.58 -8.64
CA VAL A 208 -16.83 11.70 -9.81
C VAL A 208 -18.16 10.96 -9.63
N ASN A 209 -18.94 10.84 -10.69
CA ASN A 209 -20.20 10.10 -10.66
C ASN A 209 -20.00 8.67 -11.14
N ILE A 210 -20.25 7.68 -10.29
CA ILE A 210 -20.12 6.25 -10.58
C ILE A 210 -21.42 5.54 -10.15
N PRO A 211 -22.46 5.53 -11.01
CA PRO A 211 -23.79 5.07 -10.61
C PRO A 211 -23.90 3.55 -10.40
N CYS A 212 -22.95 2.79 -10.92
CA CYS A 212 -22.88 1.34 -10.79
C CYS A 212 -21.43 0.89 -10.76
N PHE A 213 -21.08 0.05 -9.80
CA PHE A 213 -19.70 -0.40 -9.57
C PHE A 213 -19.32 -1.66 -10.36
N ASP A 214 -20.27 -2.25 -11.09
CA ASP A 214 -20.09 -3.51 -11.80
C ASP A 214 -18.99 -3.41 -12.86
N GLY A 215 -17.92 -4.19 -12.66
CA GLY A 215 -16.76 -4.21 -13.55
C GLY A 215 -15.94 -2.91 -13.60
N VAL A 216 -16.24 -1.93 -12.74
CA VAL A 216 -15.42 -0.71 -12.63
C VAL A 216 -14.15 -1.02 -11.86
N MET A 217 -12.99 -0.76 -12.50
CA MET A 217 -11.67 -0.93 -11.90
C MET A 217 -10.86 0.35 -12.12
N ILE A 218 -10.46 1.00 -11.05
CA ILE A 218 -9.70 2.26 -11.08
C ILE A 218 -8.41 2.04 -10.29
N SER A 219 -7.25 2.18 -10.95
CA SER A 219 -5.96 2.10 -10.27
C SER A 219 -5.71 3.35 -9.42
N PRO A 220 -5.01 3.24 -8.28
CA PRO A 220 -4.81 4.38 -7.35
C PRO A 220 -4.08 5.60 -7.93
N ASN A 221 -3.36 5.43 -9.04
CA ASN A 221 -2.65 6.55 -9.71
C ASN A 221 -3.55 7.33 -10.70
N VAL A 222 -4.82 6.93 -10.85
CA VAL A 222 -5.76 7.54 -11.77
C VAL A 222 -6.28 8.85 -11.18
N LYS A 223 -6.35 9.88 -12.03
CA LYS A 223 -6.91 11.19 -11.67
C LYS A 223 -8.12 11.46 -12.55
N ILE A 224 -9.26 11.76 -11.93
CA ILE A 224 -10.52 12.02 -12.64
C ILE A 224 -11.05 13.38 -12.21
N GLY A 225 -11.38 14.21 -13.19
CA GLY A 225 -11.96 15.53 -12.92
C GLY A 225 -13.41 15.46 -12.45
N GLU A 226 -13.77 16.41 -11.61
CA GLU A 226 -15.12 16.58 -11.03
C GLU A 226 -16.20 16.60 -12.12
N GLY A 227 -17.37 16.03 -11.84
CA GLY A 227 -18.50 15.95 -12.74
C GLY A 227 -18.39 14.86 -13.83
N THR A 228 -17.27 14.16 -13.90
CA THR A 228 -17.08 13.05 -14.86
C THR A 228 -17.91 11.84 -14.45
N LEU A 229 -18.57 11.24 -15.43
CA LEU A 229 -19.41 10.03 -15.31
C LEU A 229 -18.63 8.79 -15.77
N ILE A 230 -18.46 7.83 -14.86
CA ILE A 230 -17.82 6.53 -15.14
C ILE A 230 -18.91 5.46 -15.18
N LEU A 231 -19.05 4.78 -16.32
CA LEU A 231 -20.07 3.77 -16.56
C LEU A 231 -19.53 2.34 -16.30
N PRO A 232 -20.42 1.34 -16.11
CA PRO A 232 -20.04 -0.05 -15.81
C PRO A 232 -19.03 -0.65 -16.80
N GLY A 233 -18.18 -1.54 -16.32
CA GLY A 233 -17.17 -2.22 -17.12
C GLY A 233 -15.99 -1.32 -17.52
N THR A 234 -15.88 -0.11 -16.96
CA THR A 234 -14.75 0.79 -17.22
C THR A 234 -13.54 0.39 -16.43
N ILE A 235 -12.40 0.21 -17.10
CA ILE A 235 -11.12 -0.18 -16.51
C ILE A 235 -10.08 0.92 -16.77
N LEU A 236 -9.58 1.53 -15.72
CA LEU A 236 -8.56 2.60 -15.76
C LEU A 236 -7.29 2.10 -15.10
N ARG A 237 -6.21 1.92 -15.88
CA ARG A 237 -4.93 1.33 -15.42
C ARG A 237 -3.73 2.22 -15.69
N GLY A 238 -2.74 2.15 -14.82
CA GLY A 238 -1.50 2.93 -14.95
C GLY A 238 -1.73 4.42 -14.71
N ASN A 239 -1.02 5.26 -15.45
CA ASN A 239 -1.10 6.72 -15.33
C ASN A 239 -2.20 7.25 -16.24
N VAL A 240 -3.45 7.23 -15.75
CA VAL A 240 -4.61 7.79 -16.47
C VAL A 240 -5.00 9.12 -15.84
N THR A 241 -5.23 10.12 -16.68
CA THR A 241 -5.79 11.40 -16.27
C THR A 241 -7.00 11.70 -17.14
N ILE A 242 -8.16 11.94 -16.53
CA ILE A 242 -9.41 12.30 -17.21
C ILE A 242 -9.81 13.69 -16.74
N GLY A 243 -10.17 14.53 -17.69
CA GLY A 243 -10.65 15.90 -17.42
C GLY A 243 -12.01 15.95 -16.73
N LYS A 244 -12.59 17.13 -16.64
CA LYS A 244 -13.92 17.40 -16.05
C LYS A 244 -15.03 17.09 -17.04
N ASN A 245 -16.23 16.80 -16.49
CA ASN A 245 -17.47 16.63 -17.25
C ASN A 245 -17.39 15.59 -18.39
N CYS A 246 -16.48 14.64 -18.28
CA CYS A 246 -16.39 13.57 -19.28
C CYS A 246 -17.45 12.49 -19.03
N THR A 247 -17.74 11.70 -20.07
CA THR A 247 -18.46 10.43 -19.93
C THR A 247 -17.58 9.32 -20.45
N VAL A 248 -17.21 8.36 -19.57
CA VAL A 248 -16.33 7.25 -19.91
C VAL A 248 -17.00 5.92 -19.63
N GLY A 249 -17.09 5.11 -20.65
CA GLY A 249 -17.78 3.82 -20.60
C GLY A 249 -19.07 3.81 -21.45
N PRO A 250 -19.83 2.69 -21.41
CA PRO A 250 -19.47 1.44 -20.72
C PRO A 250 -18.32 0.69 -21.41
N ASN A 251 -17.79 -0.35 -20.73
CA ASN A 251 -16.79 -1.27 -21.29
C ASN A 251 -15.57 -0.57 -21.94
N THR A 252 -15.08 0.48 -21.31
CA THR A 252 -13.94 1.28 -21.80
C THR A 252 -12.69 0.91 -21.02
N LEU A 253 -11.58 0.65 -21.73
CA LEU A 253 -10.27 0.38 -21.15
C LEU A 253 -9.32 1.53 -21.50
N LEU A 254 -8.84 2.23 -20.50
CA LEU A 254 -7.78 3.24 -20.65
C LEU A 254 -6.54 2.80 -19.89
N HIS A 255 -5.39 2.80 -20.56
CA HIS A 255 -4.09 2.50 -19.98
C HIS A 255 -3.10 3.61 -20.33
N ASN A 256 -2.47 4.24 -19.34
CA ASN A 256 -1.52 5.35 -19.51
C ASN A 256 -2.05 6.45 -20.47
N THR A 257 -3.32 6.79 -20.34
CA THR A 257 -4.02 7.68 -21.30
C THR A 257 -4.42 8.98 -20.62
N THR A 258 -4.22 10.09 -21.33
CA THR A 258 -4.73 11.40 -20.91
C THR A 258 -5.95 11.76 -21.73
N VAL A 259 -7.05 12.13 -21.09
CA VAL A 259 -8.31 12.57 -21.69
C VAL A 259 -8.59 14.01 -21.26
N GLY A 260 -8.85 14.89 -22.21
CA GLY A 260 -9.23 16.28 -21.94
C GLY A 260 -10.66 16.41 -21.42
N ASP A 261 -11.08 17.64 -21.08
CA ASP A 261 -12.41 17.93 -20.56
C ASP A 261 -13.52 17.68 -21.61
N ASP A 262 -14.76 17.47 -21.15
CA ASP A 262 -15.96 17.35 -21.95
C ASP A 262 -15.90 16.24 -23.03
N ALA A 263 -15.13 15.20 -22.81
CA ALA A 263 -14.98 14.08 -23.73
C ALA A 263 -16.03 12.99 -23.49
N TYR A 264 -16.49 12.37 -24.56
CA TYR A 264 -17.39 11.21 -24.53
C TYR A 264 -16.70 10.00 -25.16
N LEU A 265 -16.48 8.94 -24.36
CA LEU A 265 -15.80 7.70 -24.75
C LEU A 265 -16.70 6.51 -24.49
N ASN A 266 -17.14 5.81 -25.55
CA ASN A 266 -18.03 4.66 -25.43
C ASN A 266 -17.37 3.40 -26.02
N SER A 267 -17.15 2.38 -25.19
CA SER A 267 -16.54 1.09 -25.56
C SER A 267 -15.21 1.28 -26.31
N VAL A 268 -14.34 2.13 -25.76
CA VAL A 268 -13.03 2.52 -26.32
C VAL A 268 -11.92 1.74 -25.62
N GLN A 269 -10.91 1.33 -26.37
CA GLN A 269 -9.64 0.87 -25.81
C GLN A 269 -8.55 1.87 -26.17
N SER A 270 -7.80 2.35 -25.15
CA SER A 270 -6.74 3.33 -25.36
C SER A 270 -5.49 2.96 -24.56
N PHE A 271 -4.36 2.96 -25.24
CA PHE A 271 -3.04 2.65 -24.67
C PHE A 271 -2.06 3.77 -25.01
N ASP A 272 -1.39 4.32 -24.00
CA ASP A 272 -0.31 5.31 -24.13
C ASP A 272 -0.68 6.49 -25.06
N ALA A 273 -1.93 6.99 -24.98
CA ALA A 273 -2.48 7.96 -25.92
C ALA A 273 -2.92 9.26 -25.23
N LYS A 274 -3.11 10.29 -26.04
CA LYS A 274 -3.70 11.57 -25.61
C LYS A 274 -4.95 11.85 -26.42
N ILE A 275 -6.07 11.99 -25.73
CA ILE A 275 -7.39 12.32 -26.27
C ILE A 275 -7.70 13.77 -25.90
N MET A 276 -8.05 14.58 -26.88
CA MET A 276 -8.28 16.02 -26.70
C MET A 276 -9.65 16.28 -26.06
N SER A 277 -9.85 17.52 -25.58
CA SER A 277 -11.13 17.96 -25.02
C SER A 277 -12.25 18.00 -26.05
N GLY A 278 -13.49 17.77 -25.62
CA GLY A 278 -14.70 17.92 -26.42
C GLY A 278 -14.87 16.84 -27.51
N VAL A 279 -14.07 15.78 -27.51
CA VAL A 279 -14.20 14.72 -28.54
C VAL A 279 -15.33 13.76 -28.19
N ASN A 280 -15.98 13.26 -29.19
CA ASN A 280 -16.99 12.20 -29.11
C ASN A 280 -16.46 10.97 -29.84
N ILE A 281 -16.11 9.92 -29.10
CA ILE A 281 -15.54 8.69 -29.65
C ILE A 281 -16.54 7.55 -29.43
N GLY A 282 -17.04 7.00 -30.54
CA GLY A 282 -17.99 5.90 -30.54
C GLY A 282 -17.37 4.54 -30.30
N GLN A 283 -18.16 3.51 -30.48
CA GLN A 283 -17.83 2.14 -30.10
C GLN A 283 -16.68 1.53 -30.92
N PHE A 284 -15.91 0.64 -30.25
CA PHE A 284 -14.91 -0.23 -30.87
C PHE A 284 -13.70 0.50 -31.48
N VAL A 285 -13.36 1.67 -30.97
CA VAL A 285 -12.14 2.39 -31.34
C VAL A 285 -10.97 1.94 -30.49
N LEU A 286 -9.84 1.66 -31.12
CA LEU A 286 -8.58 1.30 -30.49
C LEU A 286 -7.54 2.39 -30.78
N PHE A 287 -7.04 3.03 -29.71
CA PHE A 287 -5.88 3.91 -29.74
C PHE A 287 -4.66 3.17 -29.18
N ARG A 288 -3.56 3.17 -29.93
CA ARG A 288 -2.28 2.66 -29.49
C ARG A 288 -1.16 3.43 -30.18
N PRO A 289 0.01 3.56 -29.58
CA PRO A 289 1.18 4.11 -30.28
C PRO A 289 1.55 3.23 -31.46
N ASN A 290 2.09 3.84 -32.51
CA ASN A 290 2.58 3.15 -33.70
C ASN A 290 3.90 2.44 -33.40
#